data_92b1fbee40c7ae27b592d139e94402fe
#
_entry.id   92b1fbee40c7ae27b592d139e94402fe
#
_cell.length_a   1.000
_cell.length_b   1.000
_cell.length_c   1.000
_cell.angle_alpha   90.00
_cell.angle_beta   90.00
_cell.angle_gamma   90.00
#
_symmetry.space_group_name_H-M   'P 1'
#
loop_
_entity.id
_entity.type
_entity.pdbx_description
1 polymer ?
#
loop_
_entity_poly.entity_id
_entity_poly.type
_entity_poly.pdbx_seq_one_letter_code
_entity_poly.pdbx_strand_id
1 'polypeptide(L)'
;ICEMDRFFNPDNIMNKILGRIFDLMVLNAVFLVTCLPIFTIGAALTALYSQTLKMVKHEDAYIVRYYIREFKASFRRSTLLWLPALALLLLFGGDLYVIFNVLDKSYRILQFPVWLLLFAVIAVVLYAFPLTARYEESYKQTIVNSIRLALGNLFVTIFFAVLLIVPADLALHNGHVAVVLFSILIFCGGAALAAFFSL
;
A
#
# COMPACT_ATOMS: atom_id res chain seq x y z
N ILE A 1 23.75 -23.95 31.58
CA ILE A 1 23.71 -22.51 31.81
C ILE A 1 24.35 -21.78 30.61
N CYS A 2 25.39 -22.31 29.97
CA CYS A 2 26.11 -21.65 28.87
C CYS A 2 25.39 -21.65 27.52
N GLU A 3 24.38 -22.49 27.28
CA GLU A 3 23.63 -22.51 26.02
C GLU A 3 22.51 -21.47 26.00
N MET A 4 21.92 -21.14 27.13
CA MET A 4 20.85 -20.15 27.23
C MET A 4 21.37 -18.72 26.99
N ASP A 5 22.58 -18.41 27.40
CA ASP A 5 23.22 -17.11 27.14
C ASP A 5 23.52 -16.86 25.65
N ARG A 6 23.67 -17.92 24.86
CA ARG A 6 23.87 -17.84 23.41
C ARG A 6 22.61 -17.44 22.64
N PHE A 7 21.42 -17.79 23.17
CA PHE A 7 20.14 -17.41 22.59
C PHE A 7 19.75 -15.97 22.89
N PHE A 8 20.16 -15.43 24.04
CA PHE A 8 19.85 -14.06 24.46
C PHE A 8 20.91 -13.02 24.06
N ASN A 9 21.93 -13.41 23.30
CA ASN A 9 22.96 -12.47 22.84
C ASN A 9 22.33 -11.52 21.80
N PRO A 10 22.35 -10.17 22.01
CA PRO A 10 21.75 -9.19 21.09
C PRO A 10 22.36 -9.22 19.68
N ASP A 11 23.56 -9.79 19.53
CA ASP A 11 24.23 -9.97 18.24
C ASP A 11 23.76 -11.19 17.44
N ASN A 12 22.90 -12.01 18.01
CA ASN A 12 22.39 -13.20 17.32
C ASN A 12 21.47 -12.77 16.16
N ILE A 13 21.74 -13.27 14.95
CA ILE A 13 20.97 -13.02 13.73
C ILE A 13 19.46 -13.24 13.99
N MET A 14 19.12 -14.24 14.81
CA MET A 14 17.76 -14.59 15.19
C MET A 14 17.07 -13.45 15.96
N ASN A 15 17.76 -12.83 16.91
CA ASN A 15 17.22 -11.71 17.70
C ASN A 15 17.05 -10.45 16.84
N LYS A 16 17.93 -10.21 15.87
CA LYS A 16 17.79 -9.12 14.90
C LYS A 16 16.60 -9.33 13.98
N ILE A 17 16.38 -10.56 13.51
CA ILE A 17 15.20 -10.88 12.66
C ILE A 17 13.93 -10.76 13.48
N LEU A 18 13.88 -11.30 14.69
CA LEU A 18 12.71 -11.24 15.56
C LEU A 18 12.37 -9.80 15.95
N GLY A 19 13.36 -8.97 16.24
CA GLY A 19 13.20 -7.54 16.48
C GLY A 19 12.57 -6.83 15.28
N ARG A 20 13.05 -7.09 14.06
CA ARG A 20 12.48 -6.49 12.84
C ARG A 20 11.04 -6.95 12.57
N ILE A 21 10.71 -8.21 12.84
CA ILE A 21 9.33 -8.70 12.73
C ILE A 21 8.43 -7.96 13.72
N PHE A 22 8.89 -7.79 14.97
CA PHE A 22 8.15 -7.04 15.98
C PHE A 22 7.94 -5.57 15.55
N ASP A 23 8.99 -4.93 15.03
CA ASP A 23 8.94 -3.57 14.53
C ASP A 23 7.93 -3.40 13.38
N LEU A 24 7.88 -4.36 12.46
CA LEU A 24 6.90 -4.41 11.39
C LEU A 24 5.47 -4.63 11.91
N MET A 25 5.30 -5.45 12.94
CA MET A 25 3.99 -5.66 13.58
C MET A 25 3.48 -4.36 14.23
N VAL A 26 4.34 -3.67 14.98
CA VAL A 26 4.02 -2.38 15.60
C VAL A 26 3.68 -1.34 14.52
N LEU A 27 4.47 -1.27 13.46
CA LEU A 27 4.24 -0.38 12.33
C LEU A 27 2.88 -0.63 11.67
N ASN A 28 2.52 -1.90 11.44
CA ASN A 28 1.22 -2.28 10.90
C ASN A 28 0.06 -1.93 11.85
N ALA A 29 0.22 -2.13 13.15
CA ALA A 29 -0.81 -1.75 14.13
C ALA A 29 -1.08 -0.24 14.09
N VAL A 30 -0.03 0.59 14.08
CA VAL A 30 -0.15 2.05 13.97
C VAL A 30 -0.75 2.45 12.62
N PHE A 31 -0.36 1.80 11.53
CA PHE A 31 -0.92 2.00 10.21
C PHE A 31 -2.43 1.73 10.18
N LEU A 32 -2.89 0.60 10.73
CA LEU A 32 -4.32 0.27 10.79
C LEU A 32 -5.12 1.31 11.56
N VAL A 33 -4.61 1.78 12.71
CA VAL A 33 -5.26 2.84 13.49
C VAL A 33 -5.35 4.14 12.70
N THR A 34 -4.30 4.52 11.98
CA THR A 34 -4.28 5.76 11.17
C THR A 34 -5.08 5.64 9.87
N CYS A 35 -5.41 4.43 9.41
CA CYS A 35 -6.28 4.17 8.26
C CYS A 35 -7.77 4.19 8.59
N LEU A 36 -8.17 4.22 9.88
CA LEU A 36 -9.59 4.25 10.26
C LEU A 36 -10.38 5.38 9.57
N PRO A 37 -9.88 6.62 9.48
CA PRO A 37 -10.50 7.60 8.61
C PRO A 37 -10.08 7.34 7.15
N ILE A 38 -11.06 7.10 6.25
CA ILE A 38 -10.82 6.75 4.84
C ILE A 38 -9.98 7.81 4.11
N PHE A 39 -10.13 9.10 4.47
CA PHE A 39 -9.37 10.19 3.85
C PHE A 39 -7.88 10.22 4.26
N THR A 40 -7.49 9.56 5.36
CA THR A 40 -6.11 9.53 5.84
C THR A 40 -5.29 8.38 5.26
N ILE A 41 -5.91 7.44 4.55
CA ILE A 41 -5.24 6.26 3.98
C ILE A 41 -4.03 6.64 3.14
N GLY A 42 -4.12 7.71 2.33
CA GLY A 42 -3.00 8.19 1.52
C GLY A 42 -1.80 8.64 2.35
N ALA A 43 -2.05 9.39 3.43
CA ALA A 43 -0.99 9.84 4.33
C ALA A 43 -0.39 8.66 5.13
N ALA A 44 -1.24 7.72 5.55
CA ALA A 44 -0.83 6.52 6.26
C ALA A 44 0.07 5.63 5.38
N LEU A 45 -0.29 5.43 4.10
CA LEU A 45 0.53 4.70 3.13
C LEU A 45 1.88 5.39 2.91
N THR A 46 1.90 6.70 2.69
CA THR A 46 3.17 7.44 2.50
C THR A 46 4.09 7.30 3.71
N ALA A 47 3.55 7.44 4.93
CA ALA A 47 4.31 7.28 6.16
C ALA A 47 4.82 5.83 6.33
N LEU A 48 4.00 4.83 5.97
CA LEU A 48 4.39 3.42 5.97
C LEU A 48 5.59 3.17 5.04
N TYR A 49 5.51 3.64 3.79
CA TYR A 49 6.61 3.48 2.82
C TYR A 49 7.86 4.22 3.26
N SER A 50 7.74 5.45 3.78
CA SER A 50 8.89 6.22 4.28
C SER A 50 9.60 5.50 5.42
N GLN A 51 8.83 4.95 6.37
CA GLN A 51 9.38 4.18 7.49
C GLN A 51 10.02 2.87 7.02
N THR A 52 9.37 2.13 6.12
CA THR A 52 9.90 0.86 5.60
C THR A 52 11.21 1.08 4.83
N LEU A 53 11.31 2.15 4.04
CA LEU A 53 12.54 2.54 3.35
C LEU A 53 13.70 2.80 4.34
N LYS A 54 13.43 3.43 5.48
CA LYS A 54 14.44 3.66 6.53
C LYS A 54 14.86 2.38 7.23
N MET A 55 13.89 1.49 7.50
CA MET A 55 14.19 0.17 8.07
C MET A 55 15.12 -0.64 7.17
N VAL A 56 14.94 -0.57 5.84
CA VAL A 56 15.81 -1.22 4.87
C VAL A 56 17.22 -0.61 4.88
N LYS A 57 17.33 0.72 5.08
CA LYS A 57 18.63 1.43 5.18
C LYS A 57 19.32 1.29 6.53
N HIS A 58 18.79 0.50 7.46
CA HIS A 58 19.30 0.34 8.82
C HIS A 58 19.39 1.64 9.63
N GLU A 59 18.57 2.62 9.29
CA GLU A 59 18.43 3.88 10.04
C GLU A 59 17.34 3.72 11.12
N ASP A 60 17.52 2.75 12.02
CA ASP A 60 16.51 2.36 13.02
C ASP A 60 16.45 3.39 14.15
N ALA A 61 15.47 4.26 14.12
CA ALA A 61 15.10 5.14 15.23
C ALA A 61 13.60 5.03 15.50
N TYR A 62 13.20 5.02 16.76
CA TYR A 62 11.83 5.13 17.30
C TYR A 62 10.69 5.08 16.25
N ILE A 63 10.34 3.88 15.81
CA ILE A 63 9.47 3.58 14.65
C ILE A 63 8.16 4.37 14.70
N VAL A 64 7.45 4.31 15.83
CA VAL A 64 6.14 4.98 16.00
C VAL A 64 6.28 6.51 15.93
N ARG A 65 7.30 7.07 16.58
CA ARG A 65 7.51 8.52 16.61
C ARG A 65 7.85 9.05 15.22
N TYR A 66 8.66 8.31 14.49
CA TYR A 66 9.05 8.66 13.13
C TYR A 66 7.85 8.56 12.18
N TYR A 67 7.10 7.46 12.26
CA TYR A 67 5.89 7.27 11.48
C TYR A 67 4.88 8.41 11.67
N ILE A 68 4.59 8.80 12.92
CA ILE A 68 3.67 9.90 13.20
C ILE A 68 4.21 11.24 12.67
N ARG A 69 5.51 11.46 12.73
CA ARG A 69 6.14 12.66 12.17
C ARG A 69 5.96 12.73 10.67
N GLU A 70 6.26 11.65 9.96
CA GLU A 70 6.11 11.55 8.51
C GLU A 70 4.63 11.62 8.08
N PHE A 71 3.75 10.97 8.84
CA PHE A 71 2.31 11.07 8.63
C PHE A 71 1.83 12.52 8.65
N LYS A 72 2.23 13.29 9.66
CA LYS A 72 1.87 14.71 9.77
C LYS A 72 2.50 15.56 8.67
N ALA A 73 3.77 15.33 8.34
CA ALA A 73 4.50 16.07 7.32
C ALA A 73 3.92 15.87 5.92
N SER A 74 3.59 14.62 5.58
CA SER A 74 3.07 14.26 4.25
C SER A 74 1.55 14.37 4.14
N PHE A 75 0.84 14.61 5.24
CA PHE A 75 -0.63 14.56 5.32
C PHE A 75 -1.33 15.34 4.21
N ARG A 76 -1.02 16.63 4.09
CA ARG A 76 -1.67 17.51 3.10
C ARG A 76 -1.42 17.06 1.67
N ARG A 77 -0.18 16.67 1.37
CA ARG A 77 0.23 16.27 0.02
C ARG A 77 -0.36 14.92 -0.37
N SER A 78 -0.26 13.94 0.51
CA SER A 78 -0.78 12.58 0.26
C SER A 78 -2.30 12.54 0.23
N THR A 79 -2.98 13.34 1.07
CA THR A 79 -4.44 13.45 1.04
C THR A 79 -4.91 14.10 -0.27
N LEU A 80 -4.19 15.11 -0.79
CA LEU A 80 -4.51 15.74 -2.07
C LEU A 80 -4.34 14.78 -3.25
N LEU A 81 -3.44 13.80 -3.17
CA LEU A 81 -3.29 12.71 -4.15
C LEU A 81 -4.37 11.63 -3.97
N TRP A 82 -4.71 11.31 -2.72
CA TRP A 82 -5.63 10.24 -2.39
C TRP A 82 -7.09 10.56 -2.70
N LEU A 83 -7.56 11.77 -2.36
CA LEU A 83 -8.97 12.14 -2.55
C LEU A 83 -9.46 12.03 -3.99
N PRO A 84 -8.75 12.55 -5.01
CA PRO A 84 -9.15 12.34 -6.41
C PRO A 84 -9.12 10.87 -6.82
N ALA A 85 -8.10 10.12 -6.37
CA ALA A 85 -8.00 8.71 -6.66
C ALA A 85 -9.17 7.92 -6.03
N LEU A 86 -9.52 8.22 -4.78
CA LEU A 86 -10.66 7.64 -4.09
C LEU A 86 -11.97 7.95 -4.81
N ALA A 87 -12.17 9.21 -5.25
CA ALA A 87 -13.35 9.61 -6.01
C ALA A 87 -13.49 8.81 -7.31
N LEU A 88 -12.39 8.62 -8.05
CA LEU A 88 -12.38 7.80 -9.27
C LEU A 88 -12.62 6.32 -8.97
N LEU A 89 -12.04 5.77 -7.90
CA LEU A 89 -12.27 4.39 -7.50
C LEU A 89 -13.73 4.13 -7.12
N LEU A 90 -14.36 5.07 -6.40
CA LEU A 90 -15.77 4.97 -6.05
C LEU A 90 -16.68 5.12 -7.28
N LEU A 91 -16.35 6.01 -8.20
CA LEU A 91 -17.11 6.21 -9.43
C LEU A 91 -17.05 4.94 -10.30
N PHE A 92 -15.87 4.45 -10.64
CA PHE A 92 -15.73 3.25 -11.48
C PHE A 92 -16.19 1.97 -10.77
N GLY A 93 -16.03 1.88 -9.44
CA GLY A 93 -16.60 0.78 -8.65
C GLY A 93 -18.12 0.80 -8.65
N GLY A 94 -18.73 1.98 -8.56
CA GLY A 94 -20.17 2.19 -8.70
C GLY A 94 -20.67 1.80 -10.10
N ASP A 95 -19.95 2.21 -11.16
CA ASP A 95 -20.28 1.82 -12.53
C ASP A 95 -20.29 0.31 -12.72
N LEU A 96 -19.28 -0.39 -12.17
CA LEU A 96 -19.24 -1.86 -12.21
C LEU A 96 -20.41 -2.47 -11.46
N TYR A 97 -20.76 -1.96 -10.28
CA TYR A 97 -21.92 -2.42 -9.52
C TYR A 97 -23.21 -2.29 -10.32
N VAL A 98 -23.42 -1.17 -11.00
CA VAL A 98 -24.59 -0.92 -11.85
C VAL A 98 -24.60 -1.87 -13.05
N ILE A 99 -23.46 -2.06 -13.72
CA ILE A 99 -23.34 -2.98 -14.87
C ILE A 99 -23.68 -4.43 -14.48
N PHE A 100 -23.26 -4.87 -13.30
CA PHE A 100 -23.48 -6.26 -12.86
C PHE A 100 -24.89 -6.52 -12.33
N ASN A 101 -25.47 -5.55 -11.61
CA ASN A 101 -26.71 -5.77 -10.86
C ASN A 101 -27.95 -5.10 -11.46
N VAL A 102 -27.79 -4.05 -12.27
CA VAL A 102 -28.91 -3.23 -12.75
C VAL A 102 -29.12 -3.37 -14.26
N LEU A 103 -28.03 -3.50 -15.04
CA LEU A 103 -28.12 -3.58 -16.50
C LEU A 103 -28.34 -5.01 -17.01
N ASP A 104 -29.03 -5.11 -18.16
CA ASP A 104 -29.22 -6.37 -18.88
C ASP A 104 -27.87 -6.95 -19.37
N LYS A 105 -27.84 -8.27 -19.56
CA LYS A 105 -26.66 -9.01 -20.03
C LYS A 105 -26.05 -8.46 -21.34
N SER A 106 -26.85 -7.78 -22.16
CA SER A 106 -26.43 -7.16 -23.41
C SER A 106 -25.41 -6.03 -23.22
N TYR A 107 -25.48 -5.33 -22.09
CA TYR A 107 -24.59 -4.19 -21.78
C TYR A 107 -23.28 -4.59 -21.05
N ARG A 108 -23.08 -5.88 -20.79
CA ARG A 108 -21.86 -6.37 -20.11
C ARG A 108 -20.55 -6.07 -20.83
N ILE A 109 -20.60 -5.76 -22.12
CA ILE A 109 -19.41 -5.35 -22.87
C ILE A 109 -18.78 -4.05 -22.31
N LEU A 110 -19.61 -3.17 -21.68
CA LEU A 110 -19.16 -1.92 -21.07
C LEU A 110 -18.26 -2.16 -19.83
N GLN A 111 -18.25 -3.36 -19.27
CA GLN A 111 -17.36 -3.67 -18.14
C GLN A 111 -15.87 -3.57 -18.52
N PHE A 112 -15.49 -3.92 -19.77
CA PHE A 112 -14.08 -3.94 -20.18
C PHE A 112 -13.39 -2.57 -20.10
N PRO A 113 -13.95 -1.48 -20.68
CA PRO A 113 -13.33 -0.16 -20.54
C PRO A 113 -13.32 0.33 -19.08
N VAL A 114 -14.33 0.02 -18.27
CA VAL A 114 -14.36 0.40 -16.86
C VAL A 114 -13.28 -0.33 -16.07
N TRP A 115 -13.06 -1.62 -16.31
CA TRP A 115 -11.96 -2.38 -15.72
C TRP A 115 -10.60 -1.81 -16.11
N LEU A 116 -10.42 -1.39 -17.37
CA LEU A 116 -9.17 -0.78 -17.84
C LEU A 116 -8.90 0.54 -17.12
N LEU A 117 -9.92 1.38 -16.97
CA LEU A 117 -9.78 2.66 -16.25
C LEU A 117 -9.51 2.44 -14.76
N LEU A 118 -10.21 1.51 -14.13
CA LEU A 118 -9.96 1.13 -12.73
C LEU A 118 -8.51 0.65 -12.54
N PHE A 119 -8.03 -0.23 -13.43
CA PHE A 119 -6.65 -0.69 -13.43
C PHE A 119 -5.66 0.46 -13.56
N ALA A 120 -5.91 1.41 -14.46
CA ALA A 120 -5.04 2.58 -14.63
C ALA A 120 -4.98 3.44 -13.35
N VAL A 121 -6.11 3.66 -12.68
CA VAL A 121 -6.14 4.40 -11.40
C VAL A 121 -5.35 3.65 -10.32
N ILE A 122 -5.58 2.35 -10.17
CA ILE A 122 -4.85 1.51 -9.21
C ILE A 122 -3.35 1.55 -9.49
N ALA A 123 -2.94 1.44 -10.76
CA ALA A 123 -1.54 1.50 -11.16
C ALA A 123 -0.89 2.82 -10.76
N VAL A 124 -1.54 3.96 -11.01
CA VAL A 124 -1.01 5.27 -10.61
C VAL A 124 -0.90 5.39 -9.09
N VAL A 125 -1.92 4.97 -8.36
CA VAL A 125 -1.94 4.99 -6.89
C VAL A 125 -0.79 4.16 -6.31
N LEU A 126 -0.52 2.99 -6.87
CA LEU A 126 0.49 2.04 -6.43
C LEU A 126 1.91 2.63 -6.45
N TYR A 127 2.21 3.47 -7.45
CA TYR A 127 3.51 4.13 -7.59
C TYR A 127 3.55 5.54 -6.96
N ALA A 128 2.41 6.24 -6.86
CA ALA A 128 2.36 7.60 -6.37
C ALA A 128 2.79 7.74 -4.90
N PHE A 129 2.36 6.81 -4.03
CA PHE A 129 2.70 6.87 -2.60
C PHE A 129 4.16 6.56 -2.30
N PRO A 130 4.79 5.51 -2.86
CA PRO A 130 6.24 5.29 -2.73
C PRO A 130 7.08 6.46 -3.25
N LEU A 131 6.68 7.04 -4.40
CA LEU A 131 7.36 8.24 -4.95
C LEU A 131 7.25 9.43 -4.00
N THR A 132 6.06 9.67 -3.45
CA THR A 132 5.83 10.76 -2.47
C THR A 132 6.63 10.54 -1.18
N ALA A 133 6.83 9.28 -0.76
CA ALA A 133 7.62 8.93 0.39
C ALA A 133 9.13 9.16 0.18
N ARG A 134 9.62 8.98 -1.06
CA ARG A 134 11.05 9.06 -1.40
C ARG A 134 11.48 10.44 -1.88
N TYR A 135 10.61 11.15 -2.60
CA TYR A 135 10.93 12.42 -3.27
C TYR A 135 9.95 13.53 -2.90
N GLU A 136 10.50 14.72 -2.61
CA GLU A 136 9.72 15.93 -2.41
C GLU A 136 9.41 16.62 -3.74
N GLU A 137 8.80 15.90 -4.68
CA GLU A 137 8.44 16.43 -5.99
C GLU A 137 7.12 17.20 -5.98
N SER A 138 6.89 18.01 -7.04
CA SER A 138 5.60 18.66 -7.24
C SER A 138 4.50 17.64 -7.54
N TYR A 139 3.26 17.92 -7.12
CA TYR A 139 2.07 17.08 -7.35
C TYR A 139 1.98 16.56 -8.81
N LYS A 140 2.15 17.46 -9.79
CA LYS A 140 2.10 17.09 -11.21
C LYS A 140 3.22 16.12 -11.61
N GLN A 141 4.43 16.33 -11.11
CA GLN A 141 5.57 15.46 -11.41
C GLN A 141 5.37 14.07 -10.79
N THR A 142 4.85 13.99 -9.56
CA THR A 142 4.54 12.70 -8.93
C THR A 142 3.56 11.88 -9.78
N ILE A 143 2.49 12.48 -10.29
CA ILE A 143 1.52 11.78 -11.16
C ILE A 143 2.19 11.33 -12.47
N VAL A 144 2.91 12.23 -13.16
CA VAL A 144 3.57 11.90 -14.43
C VAL A 144 4.62 10.79 -14.25
N ASN A 145 5.42 10.87 -13.19
CA ASN A 145 6.43 9.87 -12.88
C ASN A 145 5.79 8.54 -12.48
N SER A 146 4.66 8.54 -11.76
CA SER A 146 3.89 7.33 -11.43
C SER A 146 3.36 6.64 -12.68
N ILE A 147 2.83 7.41 -13.64
CA ILE A 147 2.36 6.85 -14.93
C ILE A 147 3.54 6.26 -15.72
N ARG A 148 4.68 6.96 -15.78
CA ARG A 148 5.88 6.45 -16.47
C ARG A 148 6.40 5.16 -15.85
N LEU A 149 6.43 5.07 -14.52
CA LEU A 149 6.85 3.87 -13.81
C LEU A 149 5.85 2.72 -14.00
N ALA A 150 4.55 3.00 -13.95
CA ALA A 150 3.52 1.99 -14.18
C ALA A 150 3.61 1.40 -15.58
N LEU A 151 3.85 2.24 -16.62
CA LEU A 151 4.03 1.81 -18.00
C LEU A 151 5.38 1.11 -18.22
N GLY A 152 6.44 1.58 -17.56
CA GLY A 152 7.77 0.97 -17.65
C GLY A 152 7.86 -0.42 -17.01
N ASN A 153 7.03 -0.68 -15.99
CA ASN A 153 7.02 -1.94 -15.24
C ASN A 153 5.65 -2.63 -15.27
N LEU A 154 5.08 -2.80 -16.48
CA LEU A 154 3.74 -3.37 -16.66
C LEU A 154 3.57 -4.74 -15.99
N PHE A 155 4.56 -5.62 -16.06
CA PHE A 155 4.51 -6.94 -15.42
C PHE A 155 4.32 -6.85 -13.91
N VAL A 156 5.08 -5.99 -13.25
CA VAL A 156 5.00 -5.76 -11.80
C VAL A 156 3.67 -5.10 -11.46
N THR A 157 3.24 -4.13 -12.27
CA THR A 157 1.97 -3.43 -12.09
C THR A 157 0.78 -4.39 -12.17
N ILE A 158 0.75 -5.29 -13.18
CA ILE A 158 -0.29 -6.31 -13.33
C ILE A 158 -0.27 -7.27 -12.14
N PHE A 159 0.91 -7.73 -11.72
CA PHE A 159 1.04 -8.64 -10.59
C PHE A 159 0.45 -8.03 -9.30
N PHE A 160 0.80 -6.79 -8.97
CA PHE A 160 0.26 -6.10 -7.80
C PHE A 160 -1.22 -5.75 -7.93
N ALA A 161 -1.69 -5.40 -9.12
CA ALA A 161 -3.11 -5.14 -9.35
C ALA A 161 -3.96 -6.40 -9.15
N VAL A 162 -3.53 -7.54 -9.68
CA VAL A 162 -4.18 -8.85 -9.45
C VAL A 162 -4.14 -9.21 -7.96
N LEU A 163 -3.01 -8.99 -7.31
CA LEU A 163 -2.84 -9.23 -5.87
C LEU A 163 -3.78 -8.38 -5.00
N LEU A 164 -4.18 -7.19 -5.45
CA LEU A 164 -5.14 -6.31 -4.77
C LEU A 164 -6.59 -6.63 -5.13
N ILE A 165 -6.86 -6.93 -6.40
CA ILE A 165 -8.23 -7.13 -6.91
C ILE A 165 -8.79 -8.47 -6.44
N VAL A 166 -7.98 -9.56 -6.49
CA VAL A 166 -8.46 -10.91 -6.13
C VAL A 166 -8.91 -11.01 -4.66
N PRO A 167 -8.17 -10.51 -3.66
CA PRO A 167 -8.65 -10.50 -2.28
C PRO A 167 -9.86 -9.58 -2.05
N ALA A 168 -9.93 -8.46 -2.78
CA ALA A 168 -11.09 -7.56 -2.69
C ALA A 168 -12.37 -8.23 -3.20
N ASP A 169 -12.29 -8.97 -4.29
CA ASP A 169 -13.41 -9.75 -4.85
C ASP A 169 -13.82 -10.91 -3.92
N LEU A 170 -12.83 -11.66 -3.39
CA LEU A 170 -13.08 -12.70 -2.39
C LEU A 170 -13.66 -12.14 -1.09
N ALA A 171 -13.31 -10.90 -0.72
CA ALA A 171 -13.86 -10.19 0.42
C ALA A 171 -15.36 -9.95 0.29
N LEU A 172 -15.78 -9.55 -0.87
CA LEU A 172 -17.20 -9.31 -1.18
C LEU A 172 -18.03 -10.59 -1.10
N HIS A 173 -17.41 -11.76 -1.38
CA HIS A 173 -18.10 -13.05 -1.40
C HIS A 173 -17.98 -13.85 -0.07
N ASN A 174 -16.87 -13.74 0.67
CA ASN A 174 -16.56 -14.54 1.86
C ASN A 174 -15.91 -13.71 2.99
N GLY A 175 -16.65 -12.81 3.61
CA GLY A 175 -16.20 -11.73 4.49
C GLY A 175 -15.10 -11.96 5.55
N HIS A 176 -14.81 -13.23 5.96
CA HIS A 176 -13.82 -13.48 7.01
C HIS A 176 -12.39 -13.77 6.47
N VAL A 177 -12.28 -14.43 5.34
CA VAL A 177 -10.98 -14.79 4.75
C VAL A 177 -10.27 -13.54 4.19
N ALA A 178 -11.04 -12.56 3.77
CA ALA A 178 -10.57 -11.35 3.16
C ALA A 178 -9.80 -10.43 4.10
N VAL A 179 -10.21 -10.27 5.34
CA VAL A 179 -9.52 -9.42 6.31
C VAL A 179 -8.12 -9.97 6.60
N VAL A 180 -7.98 -11.30 6.69
CA VAL A 180 -6.69 -11.95 6.92
C VAL A 180 -5.79 -11.84 5.70
N LEU A 181 -6.31 -12.11 4.49
CA LEU A 181 -5.55 -11.99 3.24
C LEU A 181 -5.16 -10.53 2.96
N PHE A 182 -6.04 -9.57 3.20
CA PHE A 182 -5.75 -8.15 3.04
C PHE A 182 -4.68 -7.66 4.02
N SER A 183 -4.70 -8.15 5.26
CA SER A 183 -3.67 -7.82 6.26
C SER A 183 -2.31 -8.41 5.87
N ILE A 184 -2.26 -9.66 5.40
CA ILE A 184 -1.04 -10.31 4.93
C ILE A 184 -0.50 -9.58 3.69
N LEU A 185 -1.37 -9.15 2.80
CA LEU A 185 -1.02 -8.49 1.54
C LEU A 185 -0.42 -7.10 1.78
N ILE A 186 -0.99 -6.31 2.71
CA ILE A 186 -0.42 -5.03 3.13
C ILE A 186 0.93 -5.25 3.82
N PHE A 187 1.05 -6.31 4.62
CA PHE A 187 2.30 -6.65 5.31
C PHE A 187 3.42 -7.01 4.32
N CYS A 188 3.15 -7.93 3.38
CA CYS A 188 4.14 -8.38 2.39
C CYS A 188 4.34 -7.37 1.26
N GLY A 189 3.26 -6.74 0.79
CA GLY A 189 3.31 -5.79 -0.33
C GLY A 189 4.04 -4.50 0.03
N GLY A 190 3.83 -3.96 1.23
CA GLY A 190 4.53 -2.77 1.70
C GLY A 190 6.04 -2.99 1.80
N ALA A 191 6.46 -4.10 2.38
CA ALA A 191 7.87 -4.46 2.50
C ALA A 191 8.53 -4.75 1.13
N ALA A 192 7.83 -5.47 0.25
CA ALA A 192 8.33 -5.81 -1.09
C ALA A 192 8.48 -4.56 -1.98
N LEU A 193 7.50 -3.65 -1.96
CA LEU A 193 7.57 -2.39 -2.71
C LEU A 193 8.69 -1.48 -2.18
N ALA A 194 8.85 -1.38 -0.86
CA ALA A 194 9.93 -0.61 -0.28
C ALA A 194 11.31 -1.18 -0.66
N ALA A 195 11.47 -2.51 -0.69
CA ALA A 195 12.68 -3.16 -1.16
C ALA A 195 12.94 -2.89 -2.65
N PHE A 196 11.90 -2.98 -3.50
CA PHE A 196 12.02 -2.72 -4.95
C PHE A 196 12.43 -1.28 -5.26
N PHE A 197 11.91 -0.29 -4.52
CA PHE A 197 12.27 1.12 -4.71
C PHE A 197 13.57 1.53 -3.98
N SER A 198 14.17 0.65 -3.16
CA SER A 198 15.46 0.89 -2.52
C SER A 198 16.66 0.50 -3.40
N LEU A 199 16.43 -0.27 -4.45
CA LEU A 199 17.40 -0.61 -5.50
C LEU A 199 17.40 0.45 -6.59
#